data_b811d4197f3653f55e71bcd8196952fc
#
_entry.id   b811d4197f3653f55e71bcd8196952fc
#
_cell.length_a   1.000
_cell.length_b   1.000
_cell.length_c   1.000
_cell.angle_alpha   90.00
_cell.angle_beta   90.00
_cell.angle_gamma   90.00
#
_symmetry.space_group_name_H-M   'P 1'
#
loop_
_entity.id
_entity.type
_entity.pdbx_description
1 polymer ?
#
loop_
_entity_poly.entity_id
_entity_poly.type
_entity_poly.pdbx_seq_one_letter_code
_entity_poly.pdbx_strand_id
1 'polypeptide(L)'
;MWFVYAFLSALFAALTSVLAKVGVDGVNSNLATAIRTTVILVLAWGIVWMTGTNKQLPLVSPKSWTFLILSGLTTGGSWLFFYKALQMGTVSRVVSVDKFSVVLAILLSVLFLHEVVSLKVLIGSGLITAGVLCMVL
;
A
#
# COMPACT_ATOMS: atom_id res chain seq x y z
N MET A 1 10.58 -17.90 -3.35
CA MET A 1 9.86 -17.67 -2.10
C MET A 1 9.23 -16.27 -1.98
N TRP A 2 9.86 -15.19 -2.46
CA TRP A 2 9.27 -13.83 -2.45
C TRP A 2 7.88 -13.75 -3.09
N PHE A 3 7.63 -14.51 -4.15
CA PHE A 3 6.35 -14.53 -4.88
C PHE A 3 5.16 -14.95 -4.00
N VAL A 4 5.36 -15.92 -3.11
CA VAL A 4 4.29 -16.40 -2.20
C VAL A 4 3.87 -15.27 -1.24
N TYR A 5 4.85 -14.57 -0.67
CA TYR A 5 4.57 -13.43 0.22
C TYR A 5 3.89 -12.28 -0.53
N ALA A 6 4.32 -12.00 -1.75
CA ALA A 6 3.69 -10.98 -2.59
C ALA A 6 2.23 -11.34 -2.93
N PHE A 7 1.96 -12.61 -3.25
CA PHE A 7 0.61 -13.09 -3.52
C PHE A 7 -0.30 -13.02 -2.29
N LEU A 8 0.18 -13.45 -1.14
CA LEU A 8 -0.55 -13.31 0.13
C LEU A 8 -0.84 -11.84 0.45
N SER A 9 0.13 -10.96 0.27
CA SER A 9 -0.07 -9.52 0.42
C SER A 9 -1.17 -9.00 -0.51
N ALA A 10 -1.19 -9.43 -1.76
CA ALA A 10 -2.23 -9.03 -2.71
C ALA A 10 -3.62 -9.53 -2.30
N LEU A 11 -3.71 -10.75 -1.77
CA LEU A 11 -4.96 -11.31 -1.25
C LEU A 11 -5.51 -10.46 -0.09
N PHE A 12 -4.66 -10.16 0.89
CA PHE A 12 -5.04 -9.31 2.02
C PHE A 12 -5.40 -7.88 1.57
N ALA A 13 -4.70 -7.33 0.57
CA ALA A 13 -5.03 -6.02 0.02
C ALA A 13 -6.41 -6.01 -0.66
N ALA A 14 -6.76 -7.09 -1.37
CA ALA A 14 -8.09 -7.23 -1.99
C ALA A 14 -9.20 -7.30 -0.91
N LEU A 15 -9.03 -8.16 0.09
CA LEU A 15 -9.95 -8.24 1.22
C LEU A 15 -10.08 -6.90 1.95
N THR A 16 -8.98 -6.22 2.17
CA THR A 16 -8.95 -4.88 2.79
C THR A 16 -9.81 -3.89 2.02
N SER A 17 -9.72 -3.87 0.68
CA SER A 17 -10.46 -2.92 -0.16
C SER A 17 -11.97 -3.14 -0.06
N VAL A 18 -12.42 -4.39 -0.02
CA VAL A 18 -13.84 -4.74 0.13
C VAL A 18 -14.34 -4.40 1.54
N LEU A 19 -13.61 -4.80 2.57
CA LEU A 19 -13.97 -4.51 3.98
C LEU A 19 -13.95 -3.00 4.26
N ALA A 20 -12.98 -2.28 3.69
CA ALA A 20 -12.89 -0.84 3.81
C ALA A 20 -14.10 -0.15 3.18
N LYS A 21 -14.57 -0.60 2.01
CA LYS A 21 -15.75 -0.03 1.36
C LYS A 21 -16.99 -0.11 2.27
N VAL A 22 -17.18 -1.24 2.92
CA VAL A 22 -18.29 -1.41 3.89
C VAL A 22 -18.05 -0.55 5.12
N GLY A 23 -16.82 -0.49 5.62
CA GLY A 23 -16.49 0.24 6.85
C GLY A 23 -16.50 1.77 6.73
N VAL A 24 -16.33 2.32 5.52
CA VAL A 24 -16.36 3.79 5.34
C VAL A 24 -17.76 4.34 5.07
N ASP A 25 -18.75 3.48 4.97
CA ASP A 25 -20.12 3.90 4.75
C ASP A 25 -20.66 4.62 6.00
N GLY A 26 -21.09 5.85 5.82
CA GLY A 26 -21.57 6.70 6.92
C GLY A 26 -20.52 7.18 7.93
N VAL A 27 -19.23 6.89 7.71
CA VAL A 27 -18.13 7.31 8.58
C VAL A 27 -17.23 8.31 7.85
N ASN A 28 -16.75 9.33 8.55
CA ASN A 28 -15.77 10.25 7.99
C ASN A 28 -14.50 9.49 7.55
N SER A 29 -14.01 9.73 6.33
CA SER A 29 -12.87 9.00 5.76
C SER A 29 -11.59 9.11 6.60
N ASN A 30 -11.35 10.28 7.21
CA ASN A 30 -10.21 10.49 8.08
C ASN A 30 -10.33 9.65 9.37
N LEU A 31 -11.53 9.60 9.94
CA LEU A 31 -11.80 8.79 11.13
C LEU A 31 -11.68 7.29 10.82
N ALA A 32 -12.20 6.83 9.69
CA ALA A 32 -12.06 5.44 9.25
C ALA A 32 -10.58 5.05 9.07
N THR A 33 -9.79 5.95 8.47
CA THR A 33 -8.33 5.75 8.33
C THR A 33 -7.65 5.66 9.69
N ALA A 34 -7.99 6.53 10.64
CA ALA A 34 -7.40 6.54 11.98
C ALA A 34 -7.73 5.25 12.75
N ILE A 35 -8.98 4.82 12.76
CA ILE A 35 -9.43 3.58 13.43
C ILE A 35 -8.64 2.38 12.88
N ARG A 36 -8.59 2.24 11.56
CA ARG A 36 -7.86 1.16 10.91
C ARG A 36 -6.37 1.18 11.23
N THR A 37 -5.76 2.36 11.20
CA THR A 37 -4.32 2.51 11.48
C THR A 37 -4.01 2.11 12.93
N THR A 38 -4.88 2.42 13.88
CA THR A 38 -4.74 1.99 15.27
C THR A 38 -4.75 0.46 15.38
N VAL A 39 -5.66 -0.21 14.69
CA VAL A 39 -5.72 -1.68 14.67
C VAL A 39 -4.42 -2.27 14.12
N ILE A 40 -3.90 -1.73 13.01
CA ILE A 40 -2.64 -2.17 12.41
C ILE A 40 -1.47 -1.93 13.35
N LEU A 41 -1.43 -0.77 14.01
CA LEU A 41 -0.39 -0.43 14.98
C LEU A 41 -0.34 -1.45 16.12
N VAL A 42 -1.48 -1.77 16.71
CA VAL A 42 -1.59 -2.75 17.80
C VAL A 42 -1.16 -4.14 17.31
N LEU A 43 -1.64 -4.57 16.13
CA LEU A 43 -1.28 -5.85 15.55
C LEU A 43 0.24 -5.95 15.30
N ALA A 44 0.82 -4.92 14.68
CA ALA A 44 2.25 -4.91 14.34
C ALA A 44 3.13 -4.97 15.60
N TRP A 45 2.84 -4.15 16.60
CA TRP A 45 3.57 -4.17 17.86
C TRP A 45 3.34 -5.46 18.65
N GLY A 46 2.13 -6.03 18.61
CA GLY A 46 1.85 -7.33 19.20
C GLY A 46 2.75 -8.43 18.61
N ILE A 47 2.90 -8.46 17.29
CA ILE A 47 3.81 -9.40 16.60
C ILE A 47 5.27 -9.17 17.03
N VAL A 48 5.71 -7.92 17.08
CA VAL A 48 7.08 -7.56 17.50
C VAL A 48 7.37 -8.06 18.90
N TRP A 49 6.45 -7.95 19.84
CA TRP A 49 6.63 -8.43 21.21
C TRP A 49 6.56 -9.95 21.29
N MET A 50 5.63 -10.58 20.59
CA MET A 50 5.52 -12.05 20.56
C MET A 50 6.76 -12.73 19.97
N THR A 51 7.39 -12.12 18.97
CA THR A 51 8.61 -12.63 18.33
C THR A 51 9.90 -12.19 19.04
N GLY A 52 9.81 -11.31 20.04
CA GLY A 52 10.97 -10.82 20.78
C GLY A 52 11.88 -9.88 19.97
N THR A 53 11.42 -9.43 18.80
CA THR A 53 12.19 -8.54 17.92
C THR A 53 12.30 -7.10 18.43
N ASN A 54 11.53 -6.73 19.46
CA ASN A 54 11.66 -5.46 20.18
C ASN A 54 13.09 -5.21 20.69
N LYS A 55 13.83 -6.27 21.02
CA LYS A 55 15.22 -6.17 21.46
C LYS A 55 16.18 -5.63 20.39
N GLN A 56 15.78 -5.67 19.12
CA GLN A 56 16.57 -5.13 18.00
C GLN A 56 16.33 -3.63 17.75
N LEU A 57 15.37 -3.03 18.44
CA LEU A 57 15.02 -1.61 18.26
C LEU A 57 16.22 -0.66 18.40
N PRO A 58 17.13 -0.83 19.39
CA PRO A 58 18.32 0.02 19.52
C PRO A 58 19.34 -0.16 18.40
N LEU A 59 19.26 -1.28 17.64
CA LEU A 59 20.17 -1.59 16.53
C LEU A 59 19.76 -0.95 15.21
N VAL A 60 18.57 -0.35 15.15
CA VAL A 60 18.07 0.30 13.93
C VAL A 60 18.88 1.56 13.65
N SER A 61 19.48 1.63 12.46
CA SER A 61 20.30 2.78 12.06
C SER A 61 19.47 4.07 11.95
N PRO A 62 20.06 5.25 12.20
CA PRO A 62 19.39 6.54 12.01
C PRO A 62 18.83 6.71 10.58
N LYS A 63 19.56 6.21 9.58
CA LYS A 63 19.12 6.20 8.19
C LYS A 63 17.82 5.40 8.02
N SER A 64 17.77 4.20 8.59
CA SER A 64 16.57 3.35 8.54
C SER A 64 15.37 4.03 9.23
N TRP A 65 15.60 4.66 10.38
CA TRP A 65 14.56 5.44 11.06
C TRP A 65 13.97 6.53 10.17
N THR A 66 14.83 7.33 9.53
CA THR A 66 14.38 8.42 8.65
C THR A 66 13.50 7.88 7.50
N PHE A 67 13.98 6.85 6.80
CA PHE A 67 13.22 6.30 5.66
C PHE A 67 11.94 5.59 6.08
N LEU A 68 11.92 4.90 7.21
CA LEU A 68 10.70 4.26 7.73
C LEU A 68 9.66 5.30 8.16
N ILE A 69 10.08 6.40 8.79
CA ILE A 69 9.17 7.50 9.16
C ILE A 69 8.59 8.14 7.89
N LEU A 70 9.42 8.46 6.90
CA LEU A 70 8.96 9.04 5.63
C LEU A 70 8.00 8.09 4.90
N SER A 71 8.31 6.79 4.87
CA SER A 71 7.43 5.77 4.30
C SER A 71 6.09 5.68 5.03
N GLY A 72 6.11 5.78 6.36
CA GLY A 72 4.89 5.84 7.17
C GLY A 72 4.01 7.04 6.85
N LEU A 73 4.61 8.22 6.70
CA LEU A 73 3.91 9.45 6.33
C LEU A 73 3.28 9.35 4.94
N THR A 74 4.02 8.84 3.96
CA THR A 74 3.51 8.64 2.59
C THR A 74 2.40 7.60 2.54
N THR A 75 2.52 6.53 3.31
CA THR A 75 1.46 5.51 3.44
C THR A 75 0.20 6.11 4.05
N GLY A 76 0.34 6.90 5.12
CA GLY A 76 -0.79 7.60 5.74
C GLY A 76 -1.51 8.52 4.75
N GLY A 77 -0.76 9.33 3.99
CA GLY A 77 -1.29 10.18 2.93
C GLY A 77 -2.03 9.37 1.86
N SER A 78 -1.42 8.28 1.37
CA SER A 78 -2.05 7.39 0.39
C SER A 78 -3.39 6.86 0.90
N TRP A 79 -3.47 6.41 2.14
CA TRP A 79 -4.70 5.84 2.70
C TRP A 79 -5.79 6.88 2.93
N LEU A 80 -5.46 8.10 3.31
CA LEU A 80 -6.44 9.18 3.42
C LEU A 80 -7.14 9.44 2.08
N PHE A 81 -6.37 9.52 1.00
CA PHE A 81 -6.93 9.69 -0.35
C PHE A 81 -7.67 8.44 -0.83
N PHE A 82 -7.14 7.25 -0.58
CA PHE A 82 -7.78 5.99 -0.96
C PHE A 82 -9.15 5.81 -0.29
N TYR A 83 -9.25 6.07 1.01
CA TYR A 83 -10.53 5.99 1.72
C TYR A 83 -11.53 7.03 1.24
N LYS A 84 -11.06 8.24 0.95
CA LYS A 84 -11.90 9.27 0.37
C LYS A 84 -12.43 8.85 -1.01
N ALA A 85 -11.58 8.27 -1.84
CA ALA A 85 -11.96 7.75 -3.15
C ALA A 85 -12.99 6.60 -3.02
N LEU A 86 -12.80 5.68 -2.06
CA LEU A 86 -13.76 4.60 -1.80
C LEU A 86 -15.14 5.10 -1.39
N GLN A 87 -15.23 6.22 -0.69
CA GLN A 87 -16.52 6.82 -0.38
C GLN A 87 -17.25 7.33 -1.62
N MET A 88 -16.51 7.86 -2.59
CA MET A 88 -17.05 8.52 -3.79
C MET A 88 -17.22 7.56 -4.98
N GLY A 89 -16.44 6.48 -5.03
CA GLY A 89 -16.37 5.57 -6.17
C GLY A 89 -16.68 4.12 -5.84
N THR A 90 -16.77 3.31 -6.88
CA THR A 90 -16.89 1.85 -6.74
C THR A 90 -15.52 1.23 -6.44
N VAL A 91 -15.51 0.12 -5.69
CA VAL A 91 -14.27 -0.59 -5.33
C VAL A 91 -13.44 -0.93 -6.57
N SER A 92 -14.10 -1.45 -7.62
CA SER A 92 -13.43 -1.85 -8.85
C SER A 92 -12.66 -0.71 -9.52
N ARG A 93 -13.26 0.47 -9.64
CA ARG A 93 -12.62 1.63 -10.25
C ARG A 93 -11.52 2.20 -9.36
N VAL A 94 -11.78 2.38 -8.08
CA VAL A 94 -10.82 2.96 -7.14
C VAL A 94 -9.58 2.07 -7.02
N VAL A 95 -9.77 0.76 -6.84
CA VAL A 95 -8.65 -0.19 -6.75
C VAL A 95 -7.88 -0.26 -8.07
N SER A 96 -8.55 -0.16 -9.21
CA SER A 96 -7.86 -0.14 -10.51
C SER A 96 -6.95 1.07 -10.66
N VAL A 97 -7.43 2.26 -10.31
CA VAL A 97 -6.61 3.49 -10.33
C VAL A 97 -5.46 3.39 -9.34
N ASP A 98 -5.69 2.85 -8.14
CA ASP A 98 -4.64 2.63 -7.15
C ASP A 98 -3.51 1.75 -7.68
N LYS A 99 -3.81 0.76 -8.54
CA LYS A 99 -2.79 -0.09 -9.19
C LYS A 99 -1.89 0.65 -10.17
N PHE A 100 -2.22 1.86 -10.58
CA PHE A 100 -1.29 2.72 -11.31
C PHE A 100 -0.03 3.03 -10.47
N SER A 101 -0.12 2.93 -9.16
CA SER A 101 1.02 3.02 -8.24
C SER A 101 2.16 2.04 -8.60
N VAL A 102 1.84 0.89 -9.20
CA VAL A 102 2.85 -0.08 -9.66
C VAL A 102 3.74 0.54 -10.74
N VAL A 103 3.14 1.24 -11.71
CA VAL A 103 3.86 1.92 -12.80
C VAL A 103 4.72 3.05 -12.24
N LEU A 104 4.16 3.84 -11.33
CA LEU A 104 4.89 4.92 -10.66
C LEU A 104 6.04 4.36 -9.80
N ALA A 105 5.82 3.25 -9.09
CA ALA A 105 6.87 2.61 -8.29
C ALA A 105 8.04 2.11 -9.16
N ILE A 106 7.76 1.51 -10.32
CA ILE A 106 8.79 1.09 -11.28
C ILE A 106 9.57 2.30 -11.79
N LEU A 107 8.88 3.39 -12.14
CA LEU A 107 9.52 4.61 -12.59
C LEU A 107 10.45 5.20 -11.50
N LEU A 108 9.96 5.26 -10.27
CA LEU A 108 10.73 5.78 -9.13
C LEU A 108 11.91 4.85 -8.77
N SER A 109 11.75 3.52 -8.89
CA SER A 109 12.85 2.58 -8.64
C SER A 109 13.99 2.75 -9.64
N VAL A 110 13.66 2.99 -10.91
CA VAL A 110 14.67 3.30 -11.93
C VAL A 110 15.39 4.62 -11.62
N LEU A 111 14.63 5.66 -11.25
CA LEU A 111 15.18 6.99 -11.04
C LEU A 111 16.03 7.09 -9.76
N PHE A 112 15.57 6.51 -8.66
CA PHE A 112 16.20 6.68 -7.34
C PHE A 112 17.05 5.49 -6.91
N LEU A 113 16.68 4.26 -7.29
CA LEU A 113 17.40 3.05 -6.91
C LEU A 113 18.29 2.54 -8.04
N HIS A 114 18.23 3.18 -9.23
CA HIS A 114 18.98 2.77 -10.44
C HIS A 114 18.76 1.30 -10.80
N GLU A 115 17.54 0.77 -10.55
CA GLU A 115 17.19 -0.60 -10.91
C GLU A 115 17.13 -0.77 -12.43
N VAL A 116 17.70 -1.89 -12.91
CA VAL A 116 17.63 -2.25 -14.33
C VAL A 116 16.30 -2.95 -14.59
N VAL A 117 15.45 -2.33 -15.36
CA VAL A 117 14.12 -2.84 -15.68
C VAL A 117 14.18 -3.69 -16.95
N SER A 118 13.71 -4.92 -16.88
CA SER A 118 13.62 -5.81 -18.04
C SER A 118 12.50 -5.38 -18.99
N LEU A 119 12.64 -5.72 -20.28
CA LEU A 119 11.60 -5.47 -21.28
C LEU A 119 10.23 -6.07 -20.87
N LYS A 120 10.24 -7.21 -20.20
CA LYS A 120 9.01 -7.86 -19.68
C LYS A 120 8.28 -6.98 -18.67
N VAL A 121 9.01 -6.31 -17.78
CA VAL A 121 8.43 -5.40 -16.80
C VAL A 121 7.87 -4.15 -17.47
N LEU A 122 8.55 -3.62 -18.50
CA LEU A 122 8.03 -2.48 -19.29
C LEU A 122 6.73 -2.84 -20.03
N ILE A 123 6.67 -3.99 -20.68
CA ILE A 123 5.45 -4.47 -21.33
C ILE A 123 4.34 -4.67 -20.29
N GLY A 124 4.64 -5.31 -19.16
CA GLY A 124 3.68 -5.51 -18.08
C GLY A 124 3.13 -4.20 -17.51
N SER A 125 3.96 -3.19 -17.30
CA SER A 125 3.53 -1.87 -16.83
C SER A 125 2.65 -1.14 -17.86
N GLY A 126 2.94 -1.27 -19.14
CA GLY A 126 2.11 -0.77 -20.22
C GLY A 126 0.72 -1.43 -20.24
N LEU A 127 0.65 -2.75 -20.07
CA LEU A 127 -0.61 -3.49 -19.98
C LEU A 127 -1.42 -3.10 -18.75
N ILE A 128 -0.78 -2.89 -17.60
CA ILE A 128 -1.45 -2.39 -16.38
C ILE A 128 -2.05 -1.01 -16.66
N THR A 129 -1.29 -0.11 -17.26
CA THR A 129 -1.76 1.25 -17.60
C THR A 129 -2.97 1.19 -18.54
N ALA A 130 -2.89 0.40 -19.61
CA ALA A 130 -3.98 0.22 -20.55
C ALA A 130 -5.22 -0.37 -19.87
N GLY A 131 -5.05 -1.37 -19.01
CA GLY A 131 -6.13 -1.98 -18.24
C GLY A 131 -6.81 -0.97 -17.29
N VAL A 132 -6.02 -0.18 -16.57
CA VAL A 132 -6.55 0.87 -15.68
C VAL A 132 -7.37 1.88 -16.48
N LEU A 133 -6.85 2.38 -17.61
CA LEU A 133 -7.57 3.32 -18.47
C LEU A 133 -8.89 2.72 -18.98
N CYS A 134 -8.88 1.47 -19.41
CA CYS A 134 -10.09 0.78 -19.86
C CYS A 134 -11.16 0.62 -18.76
N MET A 135 -10.74 0.47 -17.50
CA MET A 135 -11.69 0.32 -16.37
C MET A 135 -12.24 1.67 -15.86
N VAL A 136 -11.59 2.78 -16.17
CA VAL A 136 -11.95 4.11 -15.70
C VAL A 136 -12.75 4.90 -16.73
N LEU A 137 -12.42 4.75 -18.01
CA LEU A 137 -13.08 5.40 -19.15
C LEU A 137 -14.36 4.65 -19.54
#